data_ad86f72c629287ae7c4867859677dfdf
#
_entry.id   ad86f72c629287ae7c4867859677dfdf
#
_cell.length_a   1.000
_cell.length_b   1.000
_cell.length_c   1.000
_cell.angle_alpha   90.00
_cell.angle_beta   90.00
_cell.angle_gamma   90.00
#
_symmetry.space_group_name_H-M   'P 1'
#
loop_
_entity.id
_entity.type
_entity.pdbx_description
1 polymer ?
#
loop_
_entity_poly.entity_id
_entity_poly.type
_entity_poly.pdbx_seq_one_letter_code
_entity_poly.pdbx_strand_id
1 'polypeptide(L)'
;MQQNSNSNKKIYNMNKELLLKNLRNIPDFPIPGIQFKDVTSLFKNPECLREMDNALYEMYKEKGITKIVGIESRGFVMASSLAVKLNAGFVPIRKPGKLPAETISETYGKEYGRDTIEIHKDAICEDDVVLIHDDLLATGGTMLAAYHLVKKLNPKKVMINFIIELEGLKGREIFPTEAEIECLLTLEGK
;
A
#
# COMPACT_ATOMS: atom_id res chain seq x y z
N MET A 1 13.64 9.11 -33.76
CA MET A 1 13.18 10.14 -32.81
C MET A 1 12.80 9.43 -31.53
N GLN A 2 13.71 9.39 -30.56
CA GLN A 2 13.48 8.82 -29.24
C GLN A 2 12.74 9.89 -28.41
N GLN A 3 11.48 9.63 -28.07
CA GLN A 3 10.78 10.45 -27.10
C GLN A 3 11.21 10.03 -25.71
N ASN A 4 12.06 10.86 -25.07
CA ASN A 4 12.35 10.79 -23.66
C ASN A 4 11.08 11.11 -22.87
N SER A 5 10.46 10.07 -22.31
CA SER A 5 9.43 10.23 -21.28
C SER A 5 10.12 10.55 -19.95
N ASN A 6 10.52 11.81 -19.75
CA ASN A 6 10.87 12.34 -18.43
C ASN A 6 9.58 12.45 -17.62
N SER A 7 9.20 11.38 -16.93
CA SER A 7 8.23 11.46 -15.85
C SER A 7 8.83 12.34 -14.76
N ASN A 8 8.29 13.56 -14.59
CA ASN A 8 8.60 14.44 -13.46
C ASN A 8 8.25 13.71 -12.15
N LYS A 9 9.20 12.93 -11.63
CA LYS A 9 9.12 12.42 -10.25
C LYS A 9 9.16 13.65 -9.35
N LYS A 10 8.01 14.09 -8.83
CA LYS A 10 7.95 15.10 -7.76
C LYS A 10 8.86 14.62 -6.63
N ILE A 11 9.99 15.28 -6.44
CA ILE A 11 10.95 14.94 -5.38
C ILE A 11 10.32 15.46 -4.08
N TYR A 12 9.68 14.58 -3.34
CA TYR A 12 9.27 14.86 -1.97
C TYR A 12 10.54 14.92 -1.14
N ASN A 13 10.72 16.01 -0.39
CA ASN A 13 11.89 16.21 0.46
C ASN A 13 11.76 15.33 1.73
N MET A 14 11.95 14.01 1.55
CA MET A 14 11.87 13.02 2.61
C MET A 14 13.27 12.59 3.05
N ASN A 15 13.49 12.51 4.34
CA ASN A 15 14.74 12.02 4.91
C ASN A 15 14.84 10.48 4.80
N LYS A 16 15.24 10.00 3.61
CA LYS A 16 15.39 8.56 3.34
C LYS A 16 16.43 7.89 4.24
N GLU A 17 17.51 8.59 4.57
CA GLU A 17 18.58 8.07 5.43
C GLU A 17 18.05 7.74 6.83
N LEU A 18 17.19 8.59 7.39
CA LEU A 18 16.54 8.35 8.66
C LEU A 18 15.73 7.04 8.62
N LEU A 19 14.93 6.83 7.57
CA LEU A 19 14.12 5.63 7.44
C LEU A 19 15.00 4.38 7.25
N LEU A 20 15.99 4.44 6.38
CA LEU A 20 16.90 3.31 6.12
C LEU A 20 17.69 2.89 7.35
N LYS A 21 18.18 3.86 8.13
CA LYS A 21 18.92 3.62 9.39
C LYS A 21 18.08 2.92 10.46
N ASN A 22 16.77 3.18 10.49
CA ASN A 22 15.84 2.64 11.47
C ASN A 22 15.08 1.40 10.99
N LEU A 23 15.17 1.06 9.70
CA LEU A 23 14.54 -0.11 9.14
C LEU A 23 15.29 -1.38 9.56
N ARG A 24 14.59 -2.26 10.33
CA ARG A 24 15.17 -3.53 10.77
C ARG A 24 15.17 -4.54 9.63
N ASN A 25 16.31 -5.17 9.42
CA ASN A 25 16.44 -6.35 8.58
C ASN A 25 16.52 -7.59 9.47
N ILE A 26 15.69 -8.59 9.19
CA ILE A 26 15.70 -9.89 9.90
C ILE A 26 16.12 -10.94 8.87
N PRO A 27 17.35 -11.47 8.98
CA PRO A 27 17.81 -12.52 8.08
C PRO A 27 17.06 -13.81 8.34
N ASP A 28 16.91 -14.63 7.30
CA ASP A 28 16.35 -15.98 7.36
C ASP A 28 14.93 -16.06 7.97
N PHE A 29 14.08 -15.07 7.72
CA PHE A 29 12.68 -15.05 8.20
C PHE A 29 11.71 -14.87 7.03
N PRO A 30 10.60 -15.65 6.93
CA PRO A 30 10.21 -16.79 7.78
C PRO A 30 10.97 -18.08 7.45
N ILE A 31 11.76 -18.11 6.40
CA ILE A 31 12.57 -19.25 5.95
C ILE A 31 13.99 -18.82 5.59
N PRO A 32 14.99 -19.73 5.62
CA PRO A 32 16.36 -19.42 5.21
C PRO A 32 16.47 -18.77 3.84
N GLY A 33 17.32 -17.76 3.70
CA GLY A 33 17.57 -16.99 2.48
C GLY A 33 16.70 -15.75 2.30
N ILE A 34 15.62 -15.57 3.08
CA ILE A 34 14.76 -14.39 3.02
C ILE A 34 15.32 -13.27 3.92
N GLN A 35 15.46 -12.06 3.36
CA GLN A 35 15.84 -10.86 4.10
C GLN A 35 14.58 -10.04 4.42
N PHE A 36 13.93 -10.34 5.53
CA PHE A 36 12.66 -9.71 5.89
C PHE A 36 12.86 -8.27 6.36
N LYS A 37 12.18 -7.33 5.72
CA LYS A 37 12.17 -5.91 6.09
C LYS A 37 11.02 -5.63 7.06
N ASP A 38 11.36 -5.42 8.32
CA ASP A 38 10.37 -5.18 9.37
C ASP A 38 10.01 -3.70 9.48
N VAL A 39 8.96 -3.31 8.77
CA VAL A 39 8.44 -1.94 8.75
C VAL A 39 7.95 -1.49 10.12
N THR A 40 7.60 -2.41 11.03
CA THR A 40 7.16 -2.04 12.39
C THR A 40 8.25 -1.32 13.18
N SER A 41 9.50 -1.52 12.81
CA SER A 41 10.62 -0.76 13.38
C SER A 41 10.56 0.74 13.06
N LEU A 42 9.99 1.11 11.90
CA LEU A 42 9.73 2.51 11.53
C LEU A 42 8.53 3.07 12.29
N PHE A 43 7.47 2.27 12.45
CA PHE A 43 6.26 2.71 13.16
C PHE A 43 6.52 3.05 14.63
N LYS A 44 7.39 2.31 15.31
CA LYS A 44 7.73 2.57 16.72
C LYS A 44 8.63 3.80 16.93
N ASN A 45 9.28 4.30 15.87
CA ASN A 45 10.11 5.49 15.94
C ASN A 45 9.27 6.72 15.57
N PRO A 46 9.04 7.67 16.49
CA PRO A 46 8.15 8.80 16.25
C PRO A 46 8.66 9.75 15.15
N GLU A 47 9.97 9.84 14.93
CA GLU A 47 10.54 10.65 13.86
C GLU A 47 10.29 10.00 12.50
N CYS A 48 10.54 8.68 12.38
CA CYS A 48 10.27 7.93 11.17
C CYS A 48 8.77 7.94 10.81
N LEU A 49 7.92 7.72 11.82
CA LEU A 49 6.47 7.73 11.63
C LEU A 49 5.98 9.07 11.08
N ARG A 50 6.44 10.19 11.68
CA ARG A 50 6.11 11.55 11.22
C ARG A 50 6.65 11.85 9.83
N GLU A 51 7.88 11.40 9.53
CA GLU A 51 8.50 11.58 8.22
C GLU A 51 7.72 10.89 7.11
N MET A 52 7.34 9.61 7.31
CA MET A 52 6.51 8.86 6.37
C MET A 52 5.13 9.50 6.19
N ASP A 53 4.50 9.92 7.29
CA ASP A 53 3.18 10.52 7.29
C ASP A 53 3.16 11.88 6.54
N ASN A 54 4.19 12.71 6.72
CA ASN A 54 4.35 13.95 5.98
C ASN A 54 4.61 13.69 4.49
N ALA A 55 5.48 12.74 4.16
CA ALA A 55 5.80 12.41 2.78
C ALA A 55 4.56 11.88 2.03
N LEU A 56 3.77 11.01 2.66
CA LEU A 56 2.51 10.53 2.09
C LEU A 56 1.49 11.66 1.90
N TYR A 57 1.35 12.54 2.88
CA TYR A 57 0.48 13.70 2.75
C TYR A 57 0.87 14.59 1.56
N GLU A 58 2.14 14.95 1.44
CA GLU A 58 2.64 15.77 0.33
C GLU A 58 2.44 15.09 -1.04
N MET A 59 2.53 13.75 -1.10
CA MET A 59 2.30 12.97 -2.31
C MET A 59 0.85 13.03 -2.76
N TYR A 60 -0.10 13.08 -1.84
CA TYR A 60 -1.51 12.87 -2.13
C TYR A 60 -2.44 14.07 -1.89
N LYS A 61 -2.00 15.15 -1.23
CA LYS A 61 -2.84 16.30 -0.86
C LYS A 61 -3.60 16.97 -1.99
N GLU A 62 -3.11 16.85 -3.25
CA GLU A 62 -3.73 17.45 -4.44
C GLU A 62 -4.44 16.42 -5.33
N LYS A 63 -4.57 15.17 -4.88
CA LYS A 63 -5.12 14.08 -5.69
C LYS A 63 -6.63 13.90 -5.55
N GLY A 64 -7.28 14.66 -4.65
CA GLY A 64 -8.73 14.60 -4.43
C GLY A 64 -9.21 13.27 -3.85
N ILE A 65 -8.38 12.60 -3.04
CA ILE A 65 -8.71 11.32 -2.43
C ILE A 65 -9.86 11.48 -1.45
N THR A 66 -10.89 10.65 -1.57
CA THR A 66 -12.07 10.62 -0.71
C THR A 66 -12.09 9.42 0.23
N LYS A 67 -11.44 8.31 -0.16
CA LYS A 67 -11.32 7.08 0.64
C LYS A 67 -9.88 6.57 0.63
N ILE A 68 -9.40 6.16 1.79
CA ILE A 68 -8.15 5.42 1.92
C ILE A 68 -8.47 4.03 2.44
N VAL A 69 -8.10 3.03 1.65
CA VAL A 69 -8.27 1.62 1.95
C VAL A 69 -6.97 1.09 2.54
N GLY A 70 -7.01 0.60 3.77
CA GLY A 70 -5.87 -0.06 4.41
C GLY A 70 -6.03 -1.58 4.42
N ILE A 71 -4.94 -2.31 4.16
CA ILE A 71 -4.94 -3.78 4.21
C ILE A 71 -4.51 -4.28 5.59
N GLU A 72 -5.28 -5.23 6.17
CA GLU A 72 -4.99 -5.83 7.48
C GLU A 72 -3.63 -6.52 7.48
N SER A 73 -2.75 -6.19 8.41
CA SER A 73 -2.95 -5.26 9.53
C SER A 73 -2.03 -4.04 9.45
N ARG A 74 -0.83 -4.18 8.87
CA ARG A 74 0.20 -3.11 8.88
C ARG A 74 -0.16 -1.94 7.96
N GLY A 75 -0.93 -2.19 6.91
CA GLY A 75 -1.49 -1.13 6.06
C GLY A 75 -2.42 -0.17 6.80
N PHE A 76 -3.03 -0.59 7.93
CA PHE A 76 -3.91 0.29 8.70
C PHE A 76 -3.18 1.48 9.34
N VAL A 77 -1.91 1.31 9.71
CA VAL A 77 -1.16 2.31 10.49
C VAL A 77 -1.09 3.65 9.75
N MET A 78 -0.51 3.63 8.55
CA MET A 78 -0.37 4.87 7.78
C MET A 78 -1.65 5.26 7.05
N ALA A 79 -2.46 4.28 6.62
CA ALA A 79 -3.73 4.56 5.97
C ALA A 79 -4.69 5.39 6.86
N SER A 80 -4.80 5.07 8.16
CA SER A 80 -5.66 5.80 9.07
C SER A 80 -5.16 7.22 9.35
N SER A 81 -3.86 7.41 9.55
CA SER A 81 -3.25 8.72 9.74
C SER A 81 -3.42 9.62 8.51
N LEU A 82 -3.14 9.06 7.33
CA LEU A 82 -3.26 9.77 6.06
C LEU A 82 -4.72 10.14 5.75
N ALA A 83 -5.69 9.27 6.09
CA ALA A 83 -7.11 9.56 5.93
C ALA A 83 -7.53 10.81 6.72
N VAL A 84 -7.11 10.92 7.98
CA VAL A 84 -7.35 12.11 8.81
C VAL A 84 -6.73 13.37 8.19
N LYS A 85 -5.48 13.30 7.74
CA LYS A 85 -4.78 14.45 7.13
C LYS A 85 -5.39 14.92 5.82
N LEU A 86 -5.89 14.00 5.00
CA LEU A 86 -6.51 14.31 3.70
C LEU A 86 -8.00 14.60 3.80
N ASN A 87 -8.59 14.55 5.00
CA ASN A 87 -10.05 14.65 5.22
C ASN A 87 -10.82 13.61 4.39
N ALA A 88 -10.28 12.38 4.31
CA ALA A 88 -10.83 11.23 3.61
C ALA A 88 -11.39 10.19 4.58
N GLY A 89 -12.28 9.33 4.12
CA GLY A 89 -12.75 8.18 4.90
C GLY A 89 -11.69 7.07 4.94
N PHE A 90 -11.55 6.35 6.07
CA PHE A 90 -10.75 5.15 6.17
C PHE A 90 -11.62 3.90 5.98
N VAL A 91 -11.18 2.98 5.13
CA VAL A 91 -11.88 1.72 4.82
C VAL A 91 -10.94 0.54 5.07
N PRO A 92 -11.25 -0.39 5.97
CA PRO A 92 -10.42 -1.56 6.21
C PRO A 92 -10.72 -2.70 5.21
N ILE A 93 -9.69 -3.28 4.62
CA ILE A 93 -9.73 -4.62 4.03
C ILE A 93 -9.24 -5.61 5.07
N ARG A 94 -10.00 -6.68 5.32
CA ARG A 94 -9.73 -7.64 6.39
C ARG A 94 -9.83 -9.09 5.94
N LYS A 95 -9.35 -9.99 6.78
CA LYS A 95 -9.58 -11.44 6.63
C LYS A 95 -11.05 -11.80 6.84
N PRO A 96 -11.53 -12.92 6.26
CA PRO A 96 -12.92 -13.33 6.38
C PRO A 96 -13.44 -13.38 7.82
N GLY A 97 -14.70 -12.91 7.98
CA GLY A 97 -15.37 -12.90 9.27
C GLY A 97 -14.89 -11.85 10.28
N LYS A 98 -14.06 -10.89 9.85
CA LYS A 98 -13.59 -9.79 10.70
C LYS A 98 -14.41 -8.51 10.55
N LEU A 99 -15.25 -8.42 9.52
CA LEU A 99 -16.13 -7.28 9.26
C LEU A 99 -17.58 -7.65 9.62
N PRO A 100 -18.29 -6.80 10.41
CA PRO A 100 -19.58 -7.19 10.99
C PRO A 100 -20.79 -7.00 10.07
N ALA A 101 -20.67 -6.22 8.98
CA ALA A 101 -21.76 -5.95 8.04
C ALA A 101 -21.62 -6.79 6.75
N GLU A 102 -22.47 -6.54 5.75
CA GLU A 102 -22.41 -7.22 4.46
C GLU A 102 -21.09 -6.93 3.74
N THR A 103 -20.41 -7.98 3.30
CA THR A 103 -19.10 -7.89 2.63
C THR A 103 -19.13 -8.44 1.22
N ILE A 104 -18.18 -8.02 0.40
CA ILE A 104 -17.75 -8.73 -0.79
C ILE A 104 -16.32 -9.22 -0.57
N SER A 105 -15.96 -10.30 -1.25
CA SER A 105 -14.66 -10.97 -1.06
C SER A 105 -13.89 -11.16 -2.36
N GLU A 106 -12.56 -11.32 -2.21
CA GLU A 106 -11.64 -11.74 -3.26
C GLU A 106 -10.72 -12.82 -2.72
N THR A 107 -10.60 -13.93 -3.47
CA THR A 107 -9.71 -15.04 -3.14
C THR A 107 -8.56 -15.07 -4.12
N TYR A 108 -7.33 -15.14 -3.61
CA TYR A 108 -6.12 -15.14 -4.43
C TYR A 108 -5.15 -16.26 -4.03
N GLY A 109 -4.31 -16.66 -4.99
CA GLY A 109 -3.26 -17.66 -4.76
C GLY A 109 -2.08 -17.08 -3.99
N LYS A 110 -1.49 -17.89 -3.11
CA LYS A 110 -0.16 -17.69 -2.51
C LYS A 110 0.75 -18.83 -2.98
N GLU A 111 2.06 -18.72 -2.71
CA GLU A 111 2.99 -19.83 -2.97
C GLU A 111 2.54 -21.13 -2.30
N TYR A 112 1.90 -21.01 -1.12
CA TYR A 112 1.31 -22.13 -0.39
C TYR A 112 -0.16 -21.83 -0.07
N GLY A 113 -1.08 -22.34 -0.91
CA GLY A 113 -2.52 -22.27 -0.68
C GLY A 113 -3.21 -21.03 -1.27
N ARG A 114 -4.41 -20.76 -0.74
CA ARG A 114 -5.24 -19.61 -1.09
C ARG A 114 -5.48 -18.75 0.13
N ASP A 115 -5.66 -17.46 -0.09
CA ASP A 115 -6.05 -16.51 0.94
C ASP A 115 -7.24 -15.69 0.45
N THR A 116 -8.05 -15.18 1.37
CA THR A 116 -9.24 -14.41 1.06
C THR A 116 -9.22 -13.11 1.86
N ILE A 117 -9.67 -12.03 1.24
CA ILE A 117 -9.83 -10.72 1.85
C ILE A 117 -11.25 -10.21 1.58
N GLU A 118 -11.76 -9.37 2.48
CA GLU A 118 -13.11 -8.83 2.44
C GLU A 118 -13.09 -7.32 2.64
N ILE A 119 -14.08 -6.65 2.04
CA ILE A 119 -14.41 -5.24 2.24
C ILE A 119 -15.93 -5.12 2.43
N HIS A 120 -16.39 -4.14 3.21
CA HIS A 120 -17.82 -3.83 3.29
C HIS A 120 -18.37 -3.42 1.93
N LYS A 121 -19.54 -3.92 1.57
CA LYS A 121 -20.18 -3.69 0.27
C LYS A 121 -20.55 -2.21 0.05
N ASP A 122 -20.84 -1.49 1.12
CA ASP A 122 -21.23 -0.09 1.12
C ASP A 122 -20.08 0.90 1.37
N ALA A 123 -18.83 0.41 1.41
CA ALA A 123 -17.68 1.22 1.82
C ALA A 123 -17.24 2.27 0.79
N ILE A 124 -17.53 2.04 -0.49
CA ILE A 124 -17.03 2.83 -1.62
C ILE A 124 -18.19 3.04 -2.61
N CYS A 125 -18.31 4.23 -3.17
CA CYS A 125 -19.27 4.58 -4.20
C CYS A 125 -18.59 5.05 -5.50
N GLU A 126 -19.39 5.28 -6.56
CA GLU A 126 -18.91 5.61 -7.92
C GLU A 126 -18.16 6.94 -8.02
N ASP A 127 -18.43 7.89 -7.11
CA ASP A 127 -17.76 9.18 -7.08
C ASP A 127 -16.43 9.17 -6.31
N ASP A 128 -16.11 8.07 -5.62
CA ASP A 128 -14.93 7.99 -4.77
C ASP A 128 -13.63 7.91 -5.58
N VAL A 129 -12.65 8.69 -5.13
CA VAL A 129 -11.24 8.58 -5.52
C VAL A 129 -10.53 7.83 -4.40
N VAL A 130 -10.12 6.61 -4.69
CA VAL A 130 -9.63 5.64 -3.71
C VAL A 130 -8.11 5.52 -3.76
N LEU A 131 -7.46 5.55 -2.61
CA LEU A 131 -6.07 5.15 -2.42
C LEU A 131 -6.03 3.85 -1.61
N ILE A 132 -5.48 2.77 -2.19
CA ILE A 132 -5.23 1.53 -1.45
C ILE A 132 -3.79 1.59 -0.92
N HIS A 133 -3.62 1.34 0.38
CA HIS A 133 -2.34 1.42 1.06
C HIS A 133 -1.99 0.12 1.79
N ASP A 134 -0.73 -0.31 1.63
CA ASP A 134 -0.10 -1.33 2.47
C ASP A 134 1.34 -0.92 2.79
N ASP A 135 1.99 -1.61 3.72
CA ASP A 135 3.34 -1.25 4.15
C ASP A 135 4.42 -1.68 3.16
N LEU A 136 4.28 -2.83 2.49
CA LEU A 136 5.34 -3.40 1.69
C LEU A 136 4.83 -4.11 0.42
N LEU A 137 5.41 -3.76 -0.72
CA LEU A 137 5.24 -4.48 -1.98
C LEU A 137 6.36 -5.52 -2.13
N ALA A 138 6.00 -6.80 -1.94
CA ALA A 138 6.84 -7.95 -2.25
C ALA A 138 6.43 -8.54 -3.61
N THR A 139 5.72 -9.66 -3.62
CA THR A 139 5.20 -10.30 -4.85
C THR A 139 3.92 -9.65 -5.38
N GLY A 140 3.26 -8.80 -4.60
CA GLY A 140 2.09 -8.01 -5.00
C GLY A 140 0.74 -8.71 -4.92
N GLY A 141 0.68 -10.02 -4.70
CA GLY A 141 -0.57 -10.80 -4.78
C GLY A 141 -1.72 -10.28 -3.90
N THR A 142 -1.44 -9.92 -2.65
CA THR A 142 -2.44 -9.37 -1.72
C THR A 142 -2.99 -8.03 -2.21
N MET A 143 -2.12 -7.13 -2.66
CA MET A 143 -2.53 -5.82 -3.16
C MET A 143 -3.30 -5.94 -4.48
N LEU A 144 -2.90 -6.85 -5.37
CA LEU A 144 -3.66 -7.09 -6.62
C LEU A 144 -5.07 -7.57 -6.31
N ALA A 145 -5.23 -8.48 -5.33
CA ALA A 145 -6.55 -8.91 -4.87
C ALA A 145 -7.35 -7.75 -4.27
N ALA A 146 -6.72 -6.89 -3.47
CA ALA A 146 -7.35 -5.69 -2.93
C ALA A 146 -7.76 -4.69 -4.03
N TYR A 147 -6.92 -4.52 -5.05
CA TYR A 147 -7.24 -3.72 -6.22
C TYR A 147 -8.47 -4.24 -6.97
N HIS A 148 -8.53 -5.54 -7.25
CA HIS A 148 -9.70 -6.16 -7.88
C HIS A 148 -10.96 -6.02 -7.00
N LEU A 149 -10.81 -6.23 -5.70
CA LEU A 149 -11.92 -6.12 -4.74
C LEU A 149 -12.51 -4.70 -4.72
N VAL A 150 -11.65 -3.68 -4.66
CA VAL A 150 -12.06 -2.27 -4.72
C VAL A 150 -12.69 -1.93 -6.08
N LYS A 151 -12.14 -2.42 -7.19
CA LYS A 151 -12.69 -2.22 -8.54
C LYS A 151 -14.09 -2.80 -8.70
N LYS A 152 -14.48 -3.86 -7.97
CA LYS A 152 -15.85 -4.40 -7.99
C LYS A 152 -16.88 -3.42 -7.43
N LEU A 153 -16.48 -2.45 -6.61
CA LEU A 153 -17.34 -1.38 -6.08
C LEU A 153 -17.45 -0.17 -7.01
N ASN A 154 -16.77 -0.23 -8.17
CA ASN A 154 -16.84 0.73 -9.27
C ASN A 154 -16.50 2.20 -8.89
N PRO A 155 -15.40 2.47 -8.15
CA PRO A 155 -14.98 3.83 -7.84
C PRO A 155 -14.56 4.62 -9.09
N LYS A 156 -14.60 5.94 -9.01
CA LYS A 156 -14.15 6.86 -10.06
C LYS A 156 -12.68 6.66 -10.42
N LYS A 157 -11.83 6.45 -9.41
CA LYS A 157 -10.40 6.24 -9.59
C LYS A 157 -9.83 5.37 -8.48
N VAL A 158 -8.80 4.55 -8.80
CA VAL A 158 -8.04 3.77 -7.83
C VAL A 158 -6.56 4.05 -8.02
N MET A 159 -5.88 4.36 -6.91
CA MET A 159 -4.43 4.50 -6.81
C MET A 159 -3.91 3.54 -5.76
N ILE A 160 -2.64 3.18 -5.85
CA ILE A 160 -1.98 2.21 -4.96
C ILE A 160 -0.74 2.85 -4.36
N ASN A 161 -0.52 2.62 -3.07
CA ASN A 161 0.66 3.11 -2.37
C ASN A 161 1.26 2.07 -1.43
N PHE A 162 2.58 2.10 -1.33
CA PHE A 162 3.36 1.35 -0.35
C PHE A 162 4.39 2.25 0.33
N ILE A 163 4.81 1.88 1.54
CA ILE A 163 5.97 2.49 2.17
C ILE A 163 7.24 1.98 1.48
N ILE A 164 7.37 0.66 1.29
CA ILE A 164 8.55 0.02 0.72
C ILE A 164 8.16 -0.87 -0.46
N GLU A 165 8.94 -0.80 -1.53
CA GLU A 165 8.92 -1.77 -2.64
C GLU A 165 10.21 -2.58 -2.65
N LEU A 166 10.10 -3.89 -2.74
CA LEU A 166 11.22 -4.83 -2.94
C LEU A 166 11.33 -5.14 -4.44
N GLU A 167 12.16 -4.38 -5.14
CA GLU A 167 12.24 -4.38 -6.61
C GLU A 167 12.60 -5.75 -7.19
N GLY A 168 13.51 -6.49 -6.54
CA GLY A 168 13.95 -7.82 -6.98
C GLY A 168 12.83 -8.88 -7.00
N LEU A 169 11.70 -8.65 -6.31
CA LEU A 169 10.54 -9.55 -6.29
C LEU A 169 9.50 -9.24 -7.37
N LYS A 170 9.71 -8.18 -8.17
CA LYS A 170 8.92 -7.84 -9.35
C LYS A 170 7.41 -7.70 -9.11
N GLY A 171 7.01 -7.39 -7.88
CA GLY A 171 5.61 -7.31 -7.48
C GLY A 171 4.80 -6.29 -8.28
N ARG A 172 5.45 -5.29 -8.86
CA ARG A 172 4.80 -4.30 -9.71
C ARG A 172 4.37 -4.87 -11.07
N GLU A 173 5.07 -5.90 -11.59
CA GLU A 173 4.81 -6.46 -12.93
C GLU A 173 3.48 -7.21 -13.05
N ILE A 174 2.86 -7.61 -11.92
CA ILE A 174 1.57 -8.32 -11.94
C ILE A 174 0.36 -7.40 -12.08
N PHE A 175 0.52 -6.09 -11.93
CA PHE A 175 -0.59 -5.13 -12.02
C PHE A 175 -0.86 -4.72 -13.47
N PRO A 176 -2.11 -4.32 -13.78
CA PRO A 176 -2.42 -3.70 -15.07
C PRO A 176 -1.55 -2.46 -15.32
N THR A 177 -1.21 -2.20 -16.58
CA THR A 177 -0.33 -1.07 -16.96
C THR A 177 -0.90 0.30 -16.60
N GLU A 178 -2.22 0.41 -16.48
CA GLU A 178 -2.92 1.62 -16.06
C GLU A 178 -2.94 1.82 -14.53
N ALA A 179 -2.49 0.86 -13.73
CA ALA A 179 -2.46 0.99 -12.28
C ALA A 179 -1.42 2.04 -11.85
N GLU A 180 -1.89 3.08 -11.17
CA GLU A 180 -1.02 4.10 -10.58
C GLU A 180 -0.45 3.58 -9.25
N ILE A 181 0.83 3.21 -9.23
CA ILE A 181 1.51 2.65 -8.06
C ILE A 181 2.66 3.55 -7.65
N GLU A 182 2.64 4.02 -6.41
CA GLU A 182 3.70 4.84 -5.82
C GLU A 182 4.25 4.17 -4.55
N CYS A 183 5.53 4.41 -4.24
CA CYS A 183 6.15 3.98 -2.99
C CYS A 183 7.09 5.06 -2.45
N LEU A 184 7.33 5.07 -1.13
CA LEU A 184 8.27 6.00 -0.52
C LEU A 184 9.71 5.55 -0.68
N LEU A 185 9.98 4.26 -0.53
CA LEU A 185 11.30 3.65 -0.63
C LEU A 185 11.28 2.49 -1.61
N THR A 186 12.30 2.38 -2.44
CA THR A 186 12.59 1.21 -3.27
C THR A 186 13.87 0.58 -2.77
N LEU A 187 13.82 -0.70 -2.45
CA LEU A 187 14.95 -1.48 -1.93
C LEU A 187 15.17 -2.70 -2.82
N GLU A 188 16.42 -3.13 -2.91
CA GLU A 188 16.72 -4.44 -3.49
C GLU A 188 16.07 -5.52 -2.62
N GLY A 189 15.35 -6.45 -3.24
CA GLY A 189 14.76 -7.63 -2.62
C GLY A 189 15.49 -8.89 -3.10
N LYS A 190 15.86 -9.75 -2.17
CA LYS A 190 16.26 -11.14 -2.46
C LYS A 190 15.45 -12.06 -1.59
#